data_26cfe02a9a047c1155f495939940631a
#
_entry.id   26cfe02a9a047c1155f495939940631a
#
_cell.length_a   1.000
_cell.length_b   1.000
_cell.length_c   1.000
_cell.angle_alpha   90.00
_cell.angle_beta   90.00
_cell.angle_gamma   90.00
#
_symmetry.space_group_name_H-M   'P 1'
#
loop_
_entity.id
_entity.type
_entity.pdbx_description
1 polymer ?
#
loop_
_entity_poly.entity_id
_entity_poly.type
_entity_poly.pdbx_seq_one_letter_code
_entity_poly.pdbx_strand_id
1 'polypeptide(L)'
;MARSAEDSGRAPSSVQLVCVSKTKGPDEILPALEAGERVFGENRVQEAQKKWPDLRARFSGIELHLIGPLQTNKVRDAVALFDVIETLDRPRLAEALAKEFQTSARKPELFVELNTGREPQKAGILPEDADGFVAFCRETCGLPVTGLMCIPPADEQASPHFALLALIAKRNGLHKLSMGMSSDYELGIQLGATHVRVGSAIFGARDYPAV
;
A
#
# COMPACT_ATOMS: atom_id res chain seq x y z
N MET A 1 7.26 13.66 9.43
CA MET A 1 5.91 13.60 8.84
C MET A 1 5.10 14.86 9.17
N ALA A 2 4.82 15.17 10.44
CA ALA A 2 4.00 16.34 10.79
C ALA A 2 4.56 17.63 10.17
N ARG A 3 5.85 17.92 10.38
CA ARG A 3 6.52 19.08 9.79
C ARG A 3 6.40 19.14 8.25
N SER A 4 6.62 18.00 7.56
CA SER A 4 6.53 17.98 6.08
C SER A 4 5.11 18.24 5.57
N ALA A 5 4.09 17.83 6.33
CA ALA A 5 2.69 18.14 6.02
C ALA A 5 2.41 19.62 6.21
N GLU A 6 2.82 20.18 7.35
CA GLU A 6 2.67 21.62 7.67
C GLU A 6 3.39 22.52 6.67
N ASP A 7 4.64 22.18 6.31
CA ASP A 7 5.44 22.90 5.30
C ASP A 7 4.76 22.89 3.90
N SER A 8 3.88 21.90 3.67
CA SER A 8 3.08 21.77 2.44
C SER A 8 1.66 22.33 2.57
N GLY A 9 1.36 23.06 3.65
CA GLY A 9 0.03 23.62 3.91
C GLY A 9 -1.04 22.56 4.20
N ARG A 10 -0.66 21.38 4.66
CA ARG A 10 -1.56 20.25 4.95
C ARG A 10 -1.63 19.96 6.45
N ALA A 11 -2.78 19.51 6.92
CA ALA A 11 -2.89 19.02 8.29
C ALA A 11 -2.04 17.74 8.47
N PRO A 12 -1.29 17.59 9.57
CA PRO A 12 -0.55 16.35 9.87
C PRO A 12 -1.41 15.09 9.82
N SER A 13 -2.67 15.18 10.25
CA SER A 13 -3.65 14.10 10.22
C SER A 13 -4.10 13.68 8.81
N SER A 14 -3.74 14.44 7.77
CA SER A 14 -4.03 14.07 6.36
C SER A 14 -3.09 13.03 5.81
N VAL A 15 -2.06 12.63 6.57
CA VAL A 15 -1.05 11.65 6.15
C VAL A 15 -1.02 10.49 7.13
N GLN A 16 -1.32 9.30 6.63
CA GLN A 16 -1.26 8.06 7.39
C GLN A 16 0.13 7.43 7.27
N LEU A 17 0.73 7.10 8.41
CA LEU A 17 1.92 6.27 8.48
C LEU A 17 1.51 4.80 8.35
N VAL A 18 2.07 4.09 7.39
CA VAL A 18 2.00 2.64 7.28
C VAL A 18 3.33 2.07 7.78
N CYS A 19 3.32 1.45 8.96
CA CYS A 19 4.48 0.81 9.57
C CYS A 19 4.79 -0.51 8.84
N VAL A 20 5.84 -0.53 8.02
CA VAL A 20 6.16 -1.70 7.19
C VAL A 20 6.88 -2.76 8.01
N SER A 21 6.13 -3.78 8.46
CA SER A 21 6.56 -4.83 9.38
C SER A 21 6.92 -6.17 8.70
N LYS A 22 7.07 -6.16 7.37
CA LYS A 22 7.56 -7.34 6.64
C LYS A 22 8.87 -7.87 7.22
N THR A 23 9.03 -9.18 7.31
CA THR A 23 10.18 -9.90 7.87
C THR A 23 10.39 -9.73 9.39
N LYS A 24 9.53 -8.97 10.07
CA LYS A 24 9.59 -8.75 11.51
C LYS A 24 8.65 -9.70 12.25
N GLY A 25 9.14 -10.28 13.36
CA GLY A 25 8.33 -11.13 14.22
C GLY A 25 7.39 -10.33 15.13
N PRO A 26 6.44 -11.00 15.83
CA PRO A 26 5.53 -10.34 16.75
C PRO A 26 6.25 -9.49 17.81
N ASP A 27 7.34 -9.98 18.39
CA ASP A 27 8.09 -9.27 19.44
C ASP A 27 8.74 -7.97 18.93
N GLU A 28 9.14 -7.94 17.65
CA GLU A 28 9.69 -6.73 17.02
C GLU A 28 8.61 -5.71 16.67
N ILE A 29 7.35 -6.15 16.49
CA ILE A 29 6.19 -5.30 16.17
C ILE A 29 5.57 -4.71 17.45
N LEU A 30 5.63 -5.42 18.57
CA LEU A 30 5.02 -5.02 19.84
C LEU A 30 5.36 -3.59 20.27
N PRO A 31 6.61 -3.11 20.24
CA PRO A 31 6.93 -1.75 20.65
C PRO A 31 6.16 -0.68 19.86
N ALA A 32 5.94 -0.89 18.55
CA ALA A 32 5.17 0.04 17.73
C ALA A 32 3.67 0.02 18.11
N LEU A 33 3.11 -1.17 18.38
CA LEU A 33 1.73 -1.31 18.85
C LEU A 33 1.53 -0.66 20.24
N GLU A 34 2.49 -0.83 21.15
CA GLU A 34 2.49 -0.22 22.48
C GLU A 34 2.65 1.31 22.42
N ALA A 35 3.41 1.82 21.43
CA ALA A 35 3.52 3.24 21.16
C ALA A 35 2.24 3.85 20.53
N GLY A 36 1.24 3.02 20.22
CA GLY A 36 -0.05 3.50 19.70
C GLY A 36 -0.22 3.37 18.19
N GLU A 37 0.79 2.86 17.46
CA GLU A 37 0.64 2.63 16.02
C GLU A 37 -0.40 1.53 15.74
N ARG A 38 -1.19 1.73 14.70
CA ARG A 38 -2.28 0.81 14.35
C ARG A 38 -2.31 0.42 12.87
N VAL A 39 -1.60 1.13 12.00
CA VAL A 39 -1.59 0.85 10.56
C VAL A 39 -0.27 0.21 10.15
N PHE A 40 -0.35 -1.01 9.62
CA PHE A 40 0.84 -1.82 9.31
C PHE A 40 0.80 -2.34 7.88
N GLY A 41 1.99 -2.49 7.28
CA GLY A 41 2.14 -2.98 5.92
C GLY A 41 2.93 -4.29 5.84
N GLU A 42 2.39 -5.25 5.08
CA GLU A 42 2.98 -6.57 4.86
C GLU A 42 3.16 -6.85 3.37
N ASN A 43 4.21 -7.60 3.05
CA ASN A 43 4.47 -7.97 1.65
C ASN A 43 3.87 -9.31 1.26
N ARG A 44 3.64 -10.22 2.21
CA ARG A 44 3.24 -11.61 1.95
C ARG A 44 2.08 -12.03 2.81
N VAL A 45 1.05 -12.59 2.17
CA VAL A 45 -0.16 -13.08 2.85
C VAL A 45 0.18 -14.14 3.89
N GLN A 46 1.02 -15.14 3.53
CA GLN A 46 1.35 -16.24 4.43
C GLN A 46 2.15 -15.81 5.66
N GLU A 47 3.01 -14.80 5.51
CA GLU A 47 3.74 -14.21 6.64
C GLU A 47 2.78 -13.49 7.58
N ALA A 48 1.88 -12.68 7.01
CA ALA A 48 0.89 -11.95 7.77
C ALA A 48 -0.07 -12.88 8.53
N GLN A 49 -0.52 -13.98 7.90
CA GLN A 49 -1.38 -14.98 8.53
C GLN A 49 -0.79 -15.62 9.79
N LYS A 50 0.53 -15.70 9.89
CA LYS A 50 1.22 -16.33 11.03
C LYS A 50 1.34 -15.42 12.25
N LYS A 51 1.27 -14.11 12.07
CA LYS A 51 1.55 -13.14 13.16
C LYS A 51 0.38 -12.24 13.52
N TRP A 52 -0.43 -11.81 12.55
CA TRP A 52 -1.44 -10.80 12.79
C TRP A 52 -2.71 -11.27 13.51
N PRO A 53 -3.19 -12.52 13.39
CA PRO A 53 -4.35 -12.96 14.17
C PRO A 53 -4.14 -12.81 15.68
N ASP A 54 -3.00 -13.23 16.22
CA ASP A 54 -2.68 -13.14 17.64
C ASP A 54 -2.48 -11.68 18.09
N LEU A 55 -1.84 -10.85 17.26
CA LEU A 55 -1.67 -9.43 17.54
C LEU A 55 -3.01 -8.69 17.55
N ARG A 56 -3.92 -9.00 16.61
CA ARG A 56 -5.27 -8.42 16.58
C ARG A 56 -6.15 -8.86 17.75
N ALA A 57 -5.93 -10.04 18.30
CA ALA A 57 -6.62 -10.49 19.52
C ALA A 57 -6.18 -9.67 20.75
N ARG A 58 -4.95 -9.14 20.76
CA ARG A 58 -4.38 -8.36 21.87
C ARG A 58 -4.58 -6.86 21.71
N PHE A 59 -4.60 -6.36 20.49
CA PHE A 59 -4.69 -4.92 20.18
C PHE A 59 -5.84 -4.65 19.22
N SER A 60 -6.75 -3.78 19.64
CA SER A 60 -7.88 -3.36 18.80
C SER A 60 -7.48 -2.28 17.79
N GLY A 61 -8.26 -2.14 16.72
CA GLY A 61 -8.13 -1.05 15.75
C GLY A 61 -6.98 -1.21 14.77
N ILE A 62 -6.37 -2.41 14.66
CA ILE A 62 -5.30 -2.65 13.69
C ILE A 62 -5.87 -2.66 12.27
N GLU A 63 -5.31 -1.82 11.41
CA GLU A 63 -5.51 -1.78 9.98
C GLU A 63 -4.28 -2.38 9.28
N LEU A 64 -4.50 -3.37 8.42
CA LEU A 64 -3.43 -4.11 7.78
C LEU A 64 -3.47 -3.93 6.26
N HIS A 65 -2.38 -3.40 5.71
CA HIS A 65 -2.19 -3.18 4.29
C HIS A 65 -1.37 -4.30 3.66
N LEU A 66 -1.82 -4.85 2.55
CA LEU A 66 -0.98 -5.66 1.67
C LEU A 66 -0.28 -4.72 0.68
N ILE A 67 1.02 -4.58 0.83
CA ILE A 67 1.86 -3.68 0.02
C ILE A 67 2.86 -4.42 -0.87
N GLY A 68 2.78 -5.74 -0.94
CA GLY A 68 3.56 -6.60 -1.82
C GLY A 68 2.68 -7.37 -2.80
N PRO A 69 3.26 -8.01 -3.83
CA PRO A 69 2.52 -8.61 -4.93
C PRO A 69 1.56 -9.70 -4.46
N LEU A 70 0.32 -9.65 -4.95
CA LEU A 70 -0.73 -10.61 -4.65
C LEU A 70 -0.88 -11.65 -5.76
N GLN A 71 -0.64 -12.91 -5.43
CA GLN A 71 -0.95 -14.03 -6.32
C GLN A 71 -2.47 -14.29 -6.33
N THR A 72 -3.03 -14.60 -7.51
CA THR A 72 -4.48 -14.83 -7.65
C THR A 72 -5.02 -16.00 -6.80
N ASN A 73 -4.21 -17.04 -6.57
CA ASN A 73 -4.58 -18.16 -5.69
C ASN A 73 -4.56 -17.81 -4.19
N LYS A 74 -4.13 -16.59 -3.81
CA LYS A 74 -4.10 -16.07 -2.44
C LYS A 74 -5.13 -14.97 -2.18
N VAL A 75 -5.96 -14.65 -3.17
CA VAL A 75 -6.97 -13.59 -3.08
C VAL A 75 -7.92 -13.81 -1.90
N ARG A 76 -8.44 -15.02 -1.72
CA ARG A 76 -9.33 -15.37 -0.60
C ARG A 76 -8.68 -15.10 0.76
N ASP A 77 -7.45 -15.56 0.93
CA ASP A 77 -6.67 -15.37 2.16
C ASP A 77 -6.40 -13.89 2.41
N ALA A 78 -6.06 -13.14 1.35
CA ALA A 78 -5.80 -11.72 1.43
C ALA A 78 -7.06 -10.93 1.83
N VAL A 79 -8.19 -11.19 1.18
CA VAL A 79 -9.47 -10.54 1.48
C VAL A 79 -9.93 -10.82 2.93
N ALA A 80 -9.68 -12.02 3.44
CA ALA A 80 -10.01 -12.38 4.81
C ALA A 80 -9.17 -11.65 5.86
N LEU A 81 -7.91 -11.30 5.53
CA LEU A 81 -6.94 -10.80 6.51
C LEU A 81 -6.71 -9.28 6.42
N PHE A 82 -6.57 -8.73 5.21
CA PHE A 82 -6.18 -7.34 5.00
C PHE A 82 -7.39 -6.41 4.97
N ASP A 83 -7.16 -5.15 5.35
CA ASP A 83 -8.14 -4.07 5.29
C ASP A 83 -7.94 -3.22 4.03
N VAL A 84 -6.70 -3.17 3.52
CA VAL A 84 -6.32 -2.49 2.28
C VAL A 84 -5.39 -3.39 1.45
N ILE A 85 -5.62 -3.47 0.14
CA ILE A 85 -4.73 -4.13 -0.82
C ILE A 85 -4.25 -3.07 -1.79
N GLU A 86 -2.95 -2.74 -1.73
CA GLU A 86 -2.36 -1.64 -2.49
C GLU A 86 -1.74 -2.07 -3.84
N THR A 87 -1.81 -3.36 -4.16
CA THR A 87 -1.06 -3.97 -5.26
C THR A 87 -1.97 -4.58 -6.34
N LEU A 88 -3.07 -3.88 -6.65
CA LEU A 88 -3.93 -4.24 -7.78
C LEU A 88 -3.25 -3.80 -9.08
N ASP A 89 -2.61 -4.74 -9.78
CA ASP A 89 -1.61 -4.48 -10.83
C ASP A 89 -1.94 -5.11 -12.19
N ARG A 90 -3.06 -5.82 -12.35
CA ARG A 90 -3.39 -6.52 -13.61
C ARG A 90 -4.86 -6.98 -13.67
N PRO A 91 -5.45 -7.13 -14.88
CA PRO A 91 -6.86 -7.53 -15.06
C PRO A 91 -7.21 -8.86 -14.38
N ARG A 92 -6.38 -9.89 -14.52
CA ARG A 92 -6.62 -11.20 -13.90
C ARG A 92 -6.74 -11.13 -12.36
N LEU A 93 -6.02 -10.21 -11.71
CA LEU A 93 -6.15 -10.01 -10.27
C LEU A 93 -7.45 -9.28 -9.93
N ALA A 94 -7.84 -8.28 -10.73
CA ALA A 94 -9.10 -7.57 -10.57
C ALA A 94 -10.30 -8.53 -10.68
N GLU A 95 -10.32 -9.39 -11.69
CA GLU A 95 -11.36 -10.41 -11.88
C GLU A 95 -11.42 -11.39 -10.69
N ALA A 96 -10.27 -11.83 -10.18
CA ALA A 96 -10.20 -12.72 -9.03
C ALA A 96 -10.72 -12.05 -7.74
N LEU A 97 -10.38 -10.77 -7.52
CA LEU A 97 -10.91 -9.98 -6.41
C LEU A 97 -12.42 -9.75 -6.54
N ALA A 98 -12.90 -9.41 -7.74
CA ALA A 98 -14.32 -9.24 -8.01
C ALA A 98 -15.12 -10.51 -7.69
N LYS A 99 -14.61 -11.67 -8.10
CA LYS A 99 -15.24 -12.97 -7.80
C LYS A 99 -15.29 -13.22 -6.29
N GLU A 100 -14.19 -12.98 -5.57
CA GLU A 100 -14.16 -13.17 -4.10
C GLU A 100 -15.10 -12.21 -3.39
N PHE A 101 -15.20 -10.96 -3.84
CA PHE A 101 -16.10 -9.95 -3.25
C PHE A 101 -17.59 -10.27 -3.38
N GLN A 102 -17.98 -11.18 -4.29
CA GLN A 102 -19.37 -11.64 -4.40
C GLN A 102 -19.79 -12.52 -3.22
N THR A 103 -18.85 -13.26 -2.63
CA THR A 103 -19.11 -14.24 -1.58
C THR A 103 -18.56 -13.82 -0.22
N SER A 104 -17.58 -12.93 -0.18
CA SER A 104 -16.95 -12.46 1.06
C SER A 104 -17.77 -11.37 1.73
N ALA A 105 -17.92 -11.48 3.06
CA ALA A 105 -18.45 -10.39 3.88
C ALA A 105 -17.46 -9.21 4.03
N ARG A 106 -16.16 -9.46 3.81
CA ARG A 106 -15.12 -8.43 3.84
C ARG A 106 -14.82 -7.93 2.43
N LYS A 107 -14.66 -6.62 2.32
CA LYS A 107 -14.29 -5.95 1.05
C LYS A 107 -13.21 -4.93 1.36
N PRO A 108 -11.93 -5.35 1.40
CA PRO A 108 -10.82 -4.41 1.60
C PRO A 108 -10.83 -3.29 0.58
N GLU A 109 -10.33 -2.14 0.97
CA GLU A 109 -10.05 -1.07 0.02
C GLU A 109 -8.98 -1.50 -0.98
N LEU A 110 -9.07 -0.98 -2.21
CA LEU A 110 -8.16 -1.35 -3.28
C LEU A 110 -7.46 -0.12 -3.83
N PHE A 111 -6.11 -0.18 -3.90
CA PHE A 111 -5.31 0.78 -4.64
C PHE A 111 -4.71 0.10 -5.87
N VAL A 112 -4.75 0.79 -6.99
CA VAL A 112 -4.07 0.34 -8.20
C VAL A 112 -2.59 0.69 -8.09
N GLU A 113 -1.72 -0.30 -8.30
CA GLU A 113 -0.28 -0.12 -8.37
C GLU A 113 0.12 0.33 -9.76
N LEU A 114 0.84 1.46 -9.87
CA LEU A 114 1.38 1.97 -11.11
C LEU A 114 2.89 1.76 -11.20
N ASN A 115 3.35 1.26 -12.32
CA ASN A 115 4.76 1.18 -12.70
C ASN A 115 5.17 2.50 -13.38
N THR A 116 5.39 3.53 -12.57
CA THR A 116 5.69 4.88 -13.04
C THR A 116 7.05 4.99 -13.74
N GLY A 117 7.97 4.06 -13.43
CA GLY A 117 9.29 3.98 -14.09
C GLY A 117 9.31 3.16 -15.37
N ARG A 118 8.21 2.52 -15.74
CA ARG A 118 8.14 1.60 -16.90
C ARG A 118 9.21 0.51 -16.89
N GLU A 119 9.57 0.05 -15.70
CA GLU A 119 10.59 -0.99 -15.49
C GLU A 119 9.98 -2.37 -15.80
N PRO A 120 10.47 -3.11 -16.82
CA PRO A 120 9.84 -4.36 -17.26
C PRO A 120 9.78 -5.46 -16.20
N GLN A 121 10.68 -5.41 -15.23
CA GLN A 121 10.79 -6.38 -14.13
C GLN A 121 9.87 -6.05 -12.94
N LYS A 122 9.27 -4.87 -12.89
CA LYS A 122 8.37 -4.45 -11.81
C LYS A 122 6.91 -4.71 -12.15
N ALA A 123 6.13 -5.00 -11.12
CA ALA A 123 4.68 -5.04 -11.20
C ALA A 123 4.12 -3.61 -11.38
N GLY A 124 2.83 -3.54 -11.64
CA GLY A 124 2.10 -2.28 -11.79
C GLY A 124 1.64 -2.02 -13.22
N ILE A 125 0.53 -1.30 -13.33
CA ILE A 125 -0.02 -0.83 -14.60
C ILE A 125 0.83 0.32 -15.12
N LEU A 126 1.06 0.36 -16.43
CA LEU A 126 1.76 1.49 -17.05
C LEU A 126 0.92 2.78 -16.93
N PRO A 127 1.54 3.96 -16.77
CA PRO A 127 0.83 5.22 -16.62
C PRO A 127 -0.16 5.55 -17.75
N GLU A 128 0.14 5.15 -18.97
CA GLU A 128 -0.71 5.30 -20.16
C GLU A 128 -1.97 4.42 -20.12
N ASP A 129 -1.92 3.28 -19.44
CA ASP A 129 -3.03 2.32 -19.33
C ASP A 129 -3.86 2.54 -18.06
N ALA A 130 -3.42 3.43 -17.16
CA ALA A 130 -3.98 3.60 -15.83
C ALA A 130 -5.47 3.95 -15.84
N ASP A 131 -5.89 4.87 -16.70
CA ASP A 131 -7.29 5.33 -16.78
C ASP A 131 -8.21 4.20 -17.23
N GLY A 132 -7.81 3.48 -18.28
CA GLY A 132 -8.56 2.32 -18.77
C GLY A 132 -8.65 1.20 -17.74
N PHE A 133 -7.58 0.97 -16.99
CA PHE A 133 -7.57 -0.05 -15.94
C PHE A 133 -8.42 0.33 -14.73
N VAL A 134 -8.38 1.58 -14.28
CA VAL A 134 -9.24 2.07 -13.19
C VAL A 134 -10.71 1.97 -13.60
N ALA A 135 -11.07 2.36 -14.82
CA ALA A 135 -12.43 2.22 -15.36
C ALA A 135 -12.84 0.75 -15.41
N PHE A 136 -11.99 -0.15 -15.92
CA PHE A 136 -12.23 -1.60 -15.93
C PHE A 136 -12.49 -2.14 -14.52
N CYS A 137 -11.68 -1.78 -13.53
CA CYS A 137 -11.87 -2.22 -12.16
C CYS A 137 -13.20 -1.77 -11.57
N ARG A 138 -13.59 -0.51 -11.80
CA ARG A 138 -14.80 0.08 -11.24
C ARG A 138 -16.07 -0.35 -11.97
N GLU A 139 -16.07 -0.23 -13.29
CA GLU A 139 -17.27 -0.38 -14.11
C GLU A 139 -17.54 -1.83 -14.52
N THR A 140 -16.48 -2.57 -14.86
CA THR A 140 -16.61 -3.97 -15.28
C THR A 140 -16.53 -4.94 -14.10
N CYS A 141 -15.59 -4.72 -13.20
CA CYS A 141 -15.37 -5.60 -12.04
C CYS A 141 -16.17 -5.20 -10.79
N GLY A 142 -16.72 -3.99 -10.73
CA GLY A 142 -17.47 -3.50 -9.56
C GLY A 142 -16.59 -3.35 -8.31
N LEU A 143 -15.29 -3.09 -8.48
CA LEU A 143 -14.34 -3.03 -7.38
C LEU A 143 -14.25 -1.63 -6.76
N PRO A 144 -14.15 -1.51 -5.42
CA PRO A 144 -14.04 -0.23 -4.72
C PRO A 144 -12.61 0.33 -4.77
N VAL A 145 -12.14 0.72 -5.95
CA VAL A 145 -10.84 1.37 -6.10
C VAL A 145 -10.90 2.78 -5.51
N THR A 146 -10.10 3.04 -4.47
CA THR A 146 -10.09 4.29 -3.71
C THR A 146 -8.80 5.08 -3.86
N GLY A 147 -7.72 4.45 -4.34
CA GLY A 147 -6.40 5.09 -4.43
C GLY A 147 -5.47 4.49 -5.46
N LEU A 148 -4.31 5.11 -5.56
CA LEU A 148 -3.17 4.65 -6.34
C LEU A 148 -1.94 4.44 -5.45
N MET A 149 -1.07 3.54 -5.88
CA MET A 149 0.22 3.29 -5.25
C MET A 149 1.32 3.28 -6.29
N CYS A 150 2.52 3.76 -5.95
CA CYS A 150 3.72 3.54 -6.73
C CYS A 150 4.97 3.34 -5.89
N ILE A 151 5.96 2.71 -6.50
CA ILE A 151 7.34 2.59 -6.01
C ILE A 151 8.24 3.08 -7.16
N PRO A 152 8.78 4.30 -7.07
CA PRO A 152 9.69 4.83 -8.10
C PRO A 152 10.92 3.95 -8.32
N PRO A 153 11.60 4.05 -9.47
CA PRO A 153 12.93 3.47 -9.66
C PRO A 153 13.91 3.96 -8.60
N ALA A 154 14.80 3.07 -8.14
CA ALA A 154 15.72 3.39 -7.05
C ALA A 154 16.85 4.34 -7.46
N ASP A 155 17.14 4.40 -8.75
CA ASP A 155 18.19 5.19 -9.40
C ASP A 155 17.67 6.48 -10.03
N GLU A 156 16.36 6.78 -9.91
CA GLU A 156 15.75 8.00 -10.42
C GLU A 156 15.26 8.90 -9.28
N GLN A 157 15.03 10.19 -9.58
CA GLN A 157 14.39 11.10 -8.65
C GLN A 157 12.92 10.74 -8.46
N ALA A 158 12.48 10.61 -7.21
CA ALA A 158 11.10 10.19 -6.89
C ALA A 158 10.04 11.25 -7.25
N SER A 159 10.40 12.54 -7.28
CA SER A 159 9.43 13.64 -7.46
C SER A 159 8.62 13.59 -8.76
N PRO A 160 9.19 13.30 -9.96
CA PRO A 160 8.39 13.18 -11.17
C PRO A 160 7.37 12.05 -11.10
N HIS A 161 7.73 10.92 -10.47
CA HIS A 161 6.86 9.76 -10.29
C HIS A 161 5.69 10.04 -9.34
N PHE A 162 5.95 10.73 -8.23
CA PHE A 162 4.91 11.14 -7.30
C PHE A 162 3.96 12.17 -7.91
N ALA A 163 4.49 13.16 -8.64
CA ALA A 163 3.68 14.12 -9.36
C ALA A 163 2.80 13.44 -10.43
N LEU A 164 3.36 12.49 -11.18
CA LEU A 164 2.61 11.70 -12.17
C LEU A 164 1.50 10.88 -11.51
N LEU A 165 1.78 10.22 -10.38
CA LEU A 165 0.77 9.46 -9.63
C LEU A 165 -0.38 10.37 -9.19
N ALA A 166 -0.06 11.55 -8.63
CA ALA A 166 -1.05 12.52 -8.18
C ALA A 166 -1.91 13.05 -9.33
N LEU A 167 -1.31 13.30 -10.51
CA LEU A 167 -2.03 13.73 -11.71
C LEU A 167 -3.01 12.65 -12.19
N ILE A 168 -2.57 11.39 -12.24
CA ILE A 168 -3.41 10.26 -12.65
C ILE A 168 -4.56 10.06 -11.65
N ALA A 169 -4.28 10.12 -10.35
CA ALA A 169 -5.31 10.02 -9.33
C ALA A 169 -6.38 11.10 -9.47
N LYS A 170 -5.95 12.37 -9.63
CA LYS A 170 -6.86 13.51 -9.79
C LYS A 170 -7.82 13.34 -10.97
N ARG A 171 -7.32 12.94 -12.14
CA ARG A 171 -8.18 12.77 -13.34
C ARG A 171 -9.12 11.59 -13.24
N ASN A 172 -8.83 10.62 -12.36
CA ASN A 172 -9.69 9.47 -12.07
C ASN A 172 -10.59 9.66 -10.84
N GLY A 173 -10.58 10.85 -10.21
CA GLY A 173 -11.36 11.13 -9.01
C GLY A 173 -10.93 10.28 -7.80
N LEU A 174 -9.65 9.91 -7.73
CA LEU A 174 -9.06 9.16 -6.62
C LEU A 174 -8.37 10.13 -5.65
N HIS A 175 -8.53 9.88 -4.35
CA HIS A 175 -8.04 10.80 -3.33
C HIS A 175 -6.97 10.20 -2.43
N LYS A 176 -6.75 8.87 -2.48
CA LYS A 176 -5.74 8.19 -1.69
C LYS A 176 -4.50 7.92 -2.53
N LEU A 177 -3.34 8.34 -2.02
CA LEU A 177 -2.03 8.20 -2.66
C LEU A 177 -1.06 7.53 -1.70
N SER A 178 -0.70 6.28 -2.01
CA SER A 178 0.34 5.55 -1.29
C SER A 178 1.66 5.70 -2.03
N MET A 179 2.50 6.59 -1.56
CA MET A 179 3.81 6.89 -2.14
C MET A 179 4.72 7.52 -1.08
N GLY A 180 6.03 7.29 -1.23
CA GLY A 180 7.03 7.69 -0.25
C GLY A 180 7.36 6.57 0.74
N MET A 181 8.65 6.30 0.89
CA MET A 181 9.25 5.29 1.76
C MET A 181 10.27 5.95 2.69
N SER A 182 11.04 5.15 3.44
CA SER A 182 11.99 5.64 4.45
C SER A 182 12.97 6.71 3.95
N SER A 183 13.34 6.70 2.66
CA SER A 183 14.29 7.64 2.06
C SER A 183 13.66 8.89 1.45
N ASP A 184 12.36 8.86 1.12
CA ASP A 184 11.70 9.89 0.31
C ASP A 184 10.27 10.25 0.75
N TYR A 185 9.84 9.77 1.95
CA TYR A 185 8.47 10.01 2.44
C TYR A 185 8.17 11.51 2.63
N GLU A 186 9.16 12.34 2.97
CA GLU A 186 8.96 13.79 3.11
C GLU A 186 8.58 14.42 1.77
N LEU A 187 9.29 14.04 0.70
CA LEU A 187 8.97 14.44 -0.67
C LEU A 187 7.59 13.90 -1.10
N GLY A 188 7.28 12.64 -0.75
CA GLY A 188 5.96 12.06 -0.99
C GLY A 188 4.85 12.91 -0.36
N ILE A 189 5.03 13.33 0.89
CA ILE A 189 4.08 14.19 1.62
C ILE A 189 3.90 15.53 0.91
N GLN A 190 5.00 16.18 0.52
CA GLN A 190 4.98 17.46 -0.19
C GLN A 190 4.22 17.37 -1.53
N LEU A 191 4.26 16.22 -2.19
CA LEU A 191 3.58 15.96 -3.46
C LEU A 191 2.21 15.30 -3.31
N GLY A 192 1.64 15.29 -2.09
CA GLY A 192 0.26 14.91 -1.86
C GLY A 192 0.03 13.50 -1.33
N ALA A 193 1.06 12.75 -0.93
CA ALA A 193 0.86 11.43 -0.31
C ALA A 193 -0.14 11.50 0.83
N THR A 194 -1.07 10.56 0.85
CA THR A 194 -1.98 10.32 1.98
C THR A 194 -1.53 9.14 2.83
N HIS A 195 -0.71 8.27 2.26
CA HIS A 195 -0.09 7.13 2.92
C HIS A 195 1.39 7.11 2.60
N VAL A 196 2.23 7.00 3.63
CA VAL A 196 3.68 6.81 3.50
C VAL A 196 4.08 5.51 4.17
N ARG A 197 4.96 4.73 3.52
CA ARG A 197 5.32 3.37 3.94
C ARG A 197 6.73 3.35 4.51
N VAL A 198 6.84 3.31 5.82
CA VAL A 198 8.13 3.40 6.53
C VAL A 198 8.42 2.09 7.26
N GLY A 199 9.56 1.50 7.02
CA GLY A 199 10.00 0.25 7.64
C GLY A 199 11.32 0.39 8.38
N SER A 200 12.44 0.57 7.68
CA SER A 200 13.78 0.60 8.25
C SER A 200 14.00 1.69 9.29
N ALA A 201 13.32 2.82 9.18
CA ALA A 201 13.41 3.89 10.18
C ALA A 201 12.65 3.56 11.48
N ILE A 202 11.73 2.58 11.46
CA ILE A 202 10.96 2.14 12.64
C ILE A 202 11.55 0.86 13.24
N PHE A 203 11.79 -0.15 12.39
CA PHE A 203 12.16 -1.50 12.81
C PHE A 203 13.65 -1.83 12.62
N GLY A 204 14.47 -0.86 12.22
CA GLY A 204 15.89 -1.08 11.92
C GLY A 204 16.14 -1.66 10.52
N ALA A 205 17.41 -1.78 10.17
CA ALA A 205 17.86 -2.42 8.94
C ALA A 205 17.45 -3.90 8.92
N ARG A 206 17.38 -4.48 7.72
CA ARG A 206 17.12 -5.91 7.58
C ARG A 206 18.38 -6.68 7.94
N ASP A 207 18.27 -7.64 8.85
CA ASP A 207 19.28 -8.67 9.02
C ASP A 207 19.14 -9.64 7.85
N TYR A 208 19.92 -9.41 6.77
CA TYR A 208 20.15 -10.46 5.80
C TYR A 208 21.13 -11.43 6.45
N PRO A 209 20.81 -12.74 6.56
CA PRO A 209 21.84 -13.69 6.90
C PRO A 209 22.96 -13.55 5.88
N ALA A 210 24.20 -13.36 6.37
CA ALA A 210 25.37 -13.35 5.51
C ALA A 210 25.38 -14.67 4.74
N VAL A 211 25.39 -14.58 3.41
CA VAL A 211 25.51 -15.70 2.48
C VAL A 211 26.95 -16.18 2.49
#